data_2e9b6e0b922b9fe7dfe13d30b20714ff
#
_entry.id   2e9b6e0b922b9fe7dfe13d30b20714ff
#
_cell.length_a   1.000
_cell.length_b   1.000
_cell.length_c   1.000
_cell.angle_alpha   90.00
_cell.angle_beta   90.00
_cell.angle_gamma   90.00
#
_symmetry.space_group_name_H-M   'P 1'
#
loop_
_entity.id
_entity.type
_entity.pdbx_description
1 polymer ?
#
loop_
_entity_poly.entity_id
_entity_poly.type
_entity_poly.pdbx_seq_one_letter_code
_entity_poly.pdbx_strand_id
1 'polypeptide(L)'
;ADNRAFLAVPPPTPLRIAIVGAGSNLFLREVFSAQPLVRVTHLAPAQADGLTTEQFDVVVFHGHVPEALPPINSLYLSPEQDSELWSLGDTMTNMFLHASADDSPLLRHVSLEQIIVRQARALGPRGGLVLLRSLETPVAAMWWREGHKVLAVSIDLERSDLPLRTTFPIFVANAIRWFEE
;
A
#
# COMPACT_ATOMS: atom_id res chain seq x y z
N ALA A 1 26.37 -16.63 44.07
CA ALA A 1 25.31 -17.03 43.12
C ALA A 1 25.36 -16.07 41.94
N ASP A 2 25.73 -16.58 40.77
CA ASP A 2 25.86 -15.78 39.55
C ASP A 2 24.46 -15.75 38.87
N ASN A 3 23.74 -14.62 38.99
CA ASN A 3 22.42 -14.41 38.40
C ASN A 3 22.54 -13.88 36.96
N ARG A 4 23.21 -14.63 36.08
CA ARG A 4 23.27 -14.30 34.67
C ARG A 4 22.19 -15.06 33.90
N ALA A 5 21.22 -14.32 33.31
CA ALA A 5 20.29 -14.86 32.35
C ALA A 5 20.75 -14.48 30.92
N PHE A 6 20.83 -15.47 30.04
CA PHE A 6 21.15 -15.24 28.63
C PHE A 6 19.87 -15.38 27.83
N LEU A 7 19.49 -14.32 27.11
CA LEU A 7 18.41 -14.33 26.14
C LEU A 7 19.01 -14.38 24.71
N ALA A 8 18.78 -15.47 24.00
CA ALA A 8 19.12 -15.56 22.62
C ALA A 8 17.99 -14.90 21.80
N VAL A 9 18.25 -13.74 21.21
CA VAL A 9 17.32 -13.10 20.28
C VAL A 9 17.68 -13.59 18.87
N PRO A 10 16.78 -14.31 18.18
CA PRO A 10 17.04 -14.71 16.79
C PRO A 10 17.20 -13.47 15.90
N PRO A 11 18.02 -13.53 14.86
CA PRO A 11 18.13 -12.42 13.93
C PRO A 11 16.76 -12.12 13.30
N PRO A 12 16.42 -10.83 13.08
CA PRO A 12 15.15 -10.47 12.47
C PRO A 12 15.07 -11.03 11.03
N THR A 13 13.94 -11.62 10.71
CA THR A 13 13.66 -12.13 9.36
C THR A 13 13.23 -10.97 8.46
N PRO A 14 13.86 -10.76 7.29
CA PRO A 14 13.44 -9.73 6.36
C PRO A 14 12.05 -9.98 5.82
N LEU A 15 11.21 -8.93 5.76
CA LEU A 15 9.90 -8.95 5.14
C LEU A 15 10.05 -9.11 3.61
N ARG A 16 9.37 -10.09 3.04
CA ARG A 16 9.42 -10.39 1.60
C ARG A 16 8.27 -9.67 0.89
N ILE A 17 8.61 -8.69 0.05
CA ILE A 17 7.64 -7.89 -0.69
C ILE A 17 7.76 -8.18 -2.18
N ALA A 18 6.65 -8.57 -2.83
CA ALA A 18 6.54 -8.56 -4.28
C ALA A 18 5.99 -7.22 -4.75
N ILE A 19 6.59 -6.63 -5.79
CA ILE A 19 6.02 -5.49 -6.52
C ILE A 19 5.61 -5.97 -7.89
N VAL A 20 4.31 -5.92 -8.16
CA VAL A 20 3.69 -6.34 -9.42
C VAL A 20 3.24 -5.12 -10.20
N GLY A 21 3.71 -4.99 -11.44
CA GLY A 21 3.30 -3.89 -12.32
C GLY A 21 3.93 -3.97 -13.70
N ALA A 22 3.37 -3.21 -14.64
CA ALA A 22 3.95 -3.05 -15.97
C ALA A 22 5.16 -2.10 -15.90
N GLY A 23 6.33 -2.58 -16.29
CA GLY A 23 7.56 -1.78 -16.28
C GLY A 23 8.24 -1.68 -14.91
N SER A 24 9.40 -1.02 -14.91
CA SER A 24 10.14 -0.75 -13.67
C SER A 24 9.68 0.58 -13.08
N ASN A 25 8.76 0.56 -12.12
CA ASN A 25 8.47 1.75 -11.32
C ASN A 25 9.64 1.99 -10.34
N LEU A 26 10.59 2.82 -10.75
CA LEU A 26 11.79 3.10 -9.99
C LEU A 26 11.47 3.68 -8.60
N PHE A 27 10.45 4.52 -8.48
CA PHE A 27 10.06 5.11 -7.20
C PHE A 27 9.60 4.05 -6.20
N LEU A 28 8.77 3.11 -6.64
CA LEU A 28 8.30 2.04 -5.77
C LEU A 28 9.47 1.14 -5.35
N ARG A 29 10.33 0.78 -6.29
CA ARG A 29 11.51 -0.02 -5.96
C ARG A 29 12.37 0.67 -4.91
N GLU A 30 12.72 1.94 -5.12
CA GLU A 30 13.60 2.68 -4.21
C GLU A 30 12.96 2.88 -2.83
N VAL A 31 11.68 3.27 -2.76
CA VAL A 31 11.02 3.53 -1.48
C VAL A 31 10.84 2.28 -0.63
N PHE A 32 10.53 1.12 -1.24
CA PHE A 32 10.41 -0.13 -0.52
C PHE A 32 11.77 -0.73 -0.16
N SER A 33 12.77 -0.67 -1.06
CA SER A 33 14.12 -1.16 -0.79
C SER A 33 14.88 -0.32 0.25
N ALA A 34 14.50 0.93 0.44
CA ALA A 34 15.07 1.80 1.47
C ALA A 34 14.57 1.46 2.90
N GLN A 35 13.50 0.65 3.01
CA GLN A 35 12.99 0.25 4.32
C GLN A 35 13.90 -0.81 4.95
N PRO A 36 14.20 -0.70 6.26
CA PRO A 36 15.02 -1.69 6.95
C PRO A 36 14.33 -3.05 6.95
N LEU A 37 15.12 -4.11 6.78
CA LEU A 37 14.66 -5.49 6.81
C LEU A 37 13.58 -5.83 5.77
N VAL A 38 13.61 -5.20 4.61
CA VAL A 38 12.72 -5.50 3.48
C VAL A 38 13.53 -6.10 2.33
N ARG A 39 12.98 -7.15 1.73
CA ARG A 39 13.47 -7.72 0.45
C ARG A 39 12.42 -7.55 -0.61
N VAL A 40 12.78 -6.86 -1.70
CA VAL A 40 11.87 -6.56 -2.81
C VAL A 40 12.15 -7.48 -3.99
N THR A 41 11.10 -8.08 -4.52
CA THR A 41 11.10 -8.85 -5.77
C THR A 41 10.14 -8.20 -6.76
N HIS A 42 10.58 -7.95 -7.98
CA HIS A 42 9.72 -7.43 -9.05
C HIS A 42 9.15 -8.56 -9.89
N LEU A 43 7.84 -8.49 -10.12
CA LEU A 43 7.10 -9.46 -10.92
C LEU A 43 6.33 -8.72 -12.03
N ALA A 44 6.30 -9.33 -13.21
CA ALA A 44 5.38 -8.88 -14.25
C ALA A 44 3.93 -9.24 -13.87
N PRO A 45 2.90 -8.53 -14.38
CA PRO A 45 1.49 -8.85 -14.12
C PRO A 45 1.13 -10.33 -14.37
N ALA A 46 1.67 -10.92 -15.44
CA ALA A 46 1.46 -12.34 -15.77
C ALA A 46 2.03 -13.34 -14.73
N GLN A 47 2.86 -12.87 -13.80
CA GLN A 47 3.44 -13.68 -12.71
C GLN A 47 2.69 -13.51 -11.38
N ALA A 48 1.63 -12.70 -11.37
CA ALA A 48 0.89 -12.37 -10.16
C ALA A 48 -0.14 -13.43 -9.76
N ASP A 49 -0.45 -14.36 -10.66
CA ASP A 49 -1.42 -15.42 -10.39
C ASP A 49 -0.85 -16.45 -9.42
N GLY A 50 -1.64 -16.81 -8.41
CA GLY A 50 -1.28 -17.85 -7.45
C GLY A 50 -0.22 -17.47 -6.44
N LEU A 51 0.01 -16.17 -6.19
CA LEU A 51 0.89 -15.72 -5.13
C LEU A 51 0.36 -16.14 -3.75
N THR A 52 1.25 -16.63 -2.90
CA THR A 52 0.92 -17.16 -1.57
C THR A 52 1.80 -16.58 -0.49
N THR A 53 1.37 -16.71 0.77
CA THR A 53 2.13 -16.31 1.96
C THR A 53 3.42 -17.12 2.16
N GLU A 54 3.57 -18.27 1.48
CA GLU A 54 4.84 -19.02 1.48
C GLU A 54 5.94 -18.30 0.71
N GLN A 55 5.56 -17.54 -0.31
CA GLN A 55 6.49 -16.81 -1.19
C GLN A 55 6.76 -15.40 -0.70
N PHE A 56 5.71 -14.66 -0.33
CA PHE A 56 5.76 -13.25 0.04
C PHE A 56 4.89 -12.97 1.26
N ASP A 57 5.27 -11.97 2.02
CA ASP A 57 4.53 -11.50 3.20
C ASP A 57 3.57 -10.37 2.82
N VAL A 58 3.93 -9.58 1.79
CA VAL A 58 3.13 -8.48 1.23
C VAL A 58 3.29 -8.45 -0.29
N VAL A 59 2.20 -8.13 -0.99
CA VAL A 59 2.23 -7.85 -2.44
C VAL A 59 1.78 -6.41 -2.69
N VAL A 60 2.57 -5.67 -3.45
CA VAL A 60 2.26 -4.31 -3.90
C VAL A 60 1.91 -4.37 -5.38
N PHE A 61 0.69 -4.07 -5.73
CA PHE A 61 0.22 -3.96 -7.10
C PHE A 61 0.25 -2.49 -7.55
N HIS A 62 0.83 -2.21 -8.69
CA HIS A 62 0.81 -0.89 -9.32
C HIS A 62 0.12 -0.94 -10.68
N GLY A 63 -1.01 -0.24 -10.80
CA GLY A 63 -1.88 -0.28 -11.98
C GLY A 63 -2.68 -1.57 -12.13
N HIS A 64 -2.06 -2.68 -11.87
CA HIS A 64 -2.65 -4.01 -12.05
C HIS A 64 -3.53 -4.45 -10.88
N VAL A 65 -4.64 -5.09 -11.20
CA VAL A 65 -5.53 -5.77 -10.23
C VAL A 65 -5.77 -7.18 -10.76
N PRO A 66 -5.39 -8.25 -10.02
CA PRO A 66 -5.64 -9.61 -10.44
C PRO A 66 -7.15 -9.92 -10.42
N GLU A 67 -7.59 -10.89 -11.24
CA GLU A 67 -9.01 -11.29 -11.31
C GLU A 67 -9.54 -11.75 -9.94
N ALA A 68 -8.74 -12.53 -9.21
CA ALA A 68 -9.01 -12.89 -7.83
C ALA A 68 -7.95 -12.26 -6.92
N LEU A 69 -8.39 -11.55 -5.87
CA LEU A 69 -7.45 -10.97 -4.92
C LEU A 69 -6.73 -12.08 -4.15
N PRO A 70 -5.38 -12.06 -4.09
CA PRO A 70 -4.62 -13.12 -3.44
C PRO A 70 -4.86 -13.10 -1.91
N PRO A 71 -4.83 -14.27 -1.23
CA PRO A 71 -4.99 -14.39 0.21
C PRO A 71 -3.70 -14.00 0.94
N ILE A 72 -3.25 -12.76 0.76
CA ILE A 72 -2.00 -12.22 1.28
C ILE A 72 -2.17 -10.72 1.54
N ASN A 73 -1.43 -10.16 2.50
CA ASN A 73 -1.40 -8.71 2.71
C ASN A 73 -1.08 -7.98 1.40
N SER A 74 -1.92 -7.05 1.00
CA SER A 74 -1.77 -6.42 -0.32
C SER A 74 -2.04 -4.92 -0.32
N LEU A 75 -1.19 -4.20 -1.07
CA LEU A 75 -1.30 -2.77 -1.33
C LEU A 75 -1.55 -2.56 -2.82
N TYR A 76 -2.64 -1.92 -3.17
CA TYR A 76 -3.00 -1.54 -4.54
C TYR A 76 -2.76 -0.04 -4.71
N LEU A 77 -1.83 0.32 -5.57
CA LEU A 77 -1.48 1.69 -5.94
C LEU A 77 -1.95 1.97 -7.37
N SER A 78 -2.69 3.06 -7.55
CA SER A 78 -3.25 3.46 -8.84
C SER A 78 -4.01 2.32 -9.55
N PRO A 79 -4.90 1.57 -8.89
CA PRO A 79 -5.60 0.46 -9.53
C PRO A 79 -6.36 0.93 -10.78
N GLU A 80 -6.31 0.16 -11.86
CA GLU A 80 -6.95 0.49 -13.14
C GLU A 80 -8.25 -0.30 -13.36
N GLN A 81 -8.51 -1.33 -12.56
CA GLN A 81 -9.70 -2.18 -12.65
C GLN A 81 -10.47 -2.23 -11.33
N ASP A 82 -11.75 -2.55 -11.43
CA ASP A 82 -12.60 -2.90 -10.31
C ASP A 82 -12.12 -4.20 -9.66
N SER A 83 -12.52 -4.42 -8.41
CA SER A 83 -12.33 -5.67 -7.69
C SER A 83 -13.59 -6.04 -6.90
N GLU A 84 -13.57 -7.14 -6.19
CA GLU A 84 -14.64 -7.48 -5.26
C GLU A 84 -14.75 -6.49 -4.08
N LEU A 85 -13.66 -5.79 -3.72
CA LEU A 85 -13.62 -4.85 -2.59
C LEU A 85 -13.89 -3.39 -2.96
N TRP A 86 -13.76 -3.03 -4.23
CA TRP A 86 -14.02 -1.66 -4.70
C TRP A 86 -14.49 -1.59 -6.13
N SER A 87 -15.14 -0.49 -6.46
CA SER A 87 -15.36 -0.04 -7.83
C SER A 87 -14.59 1.27 -8.08
N LEU A 88 -14.17 1.48 -9.31
CA LEU A 88 -13.55 2.74 -9.75
C LEU A 88 -14.59 3.58 -10.50
N GLY A 89 -14.80 4.78 -10.00
CA GLY A 89 -15.67 5.78 -10.63
C GLY A 89 -14.93 6.72 -11.56
N ASP A 90 -15.41 7.94 -11.62
CA ASP A 90 -14.89 8.98 -12.50
C ASP A 90 -13.45 9.39 -12.16
N THR A 91 -12.75 9.86 -13.17
CA THR A 91 -11.45 10.50 -13.00
C THR A 91 -11.64 11.91 -12.44
N MET A 92 -10.94 12.18 -11.35
CA MET A 92 -10.90 13.50 -10.70
C MET A 92 -9.55 14.15 -10.92
N THR A 93 -9.53 15.48 -11.01
CA THR A 93 -8.30 16.25 -11.26
C THR A 93 -8.14 17.40 -10.26
N ASN A 94 -6.88 17.76 -9.98
CA ASN A 94 -6.50 18.90 -9.12
C ASN A 94 -7.15 18.86 -7.74
N MET A 95 -6.89 17.78 -7.01
CA MET A 95 -7.55 17.48 -5.76
C MET A 95 -6.72 17.84 -4.54
N PHE A 96 -7.42 18.12 -3.44
CA PHE A 96 -6.87 18.20 -2.09
C PHE A 96 -7.26 16.95 -1.30
N LEU A 97 -6.31 16.42 -0.56
CA LEU A 97 -6.52 15.23 0.25
C LEU A 97 -6.90 15.58 1.68
N HIS A 98 -7.84 14.82 2.21
CA HIS A 98 -8.24 14.89 3.62
C HIS A 98 -8.22 13.48 4.23
N ALA A 99 -7.74 13.37 5.45
CA ALA A 99 -7.87 12.14 6.23
C ALA A 99 -9.34 11.92 6.60
N SER A 100 -9.80 10.68 6.51
CA SER A 100 -11.12 10.25 7.00
C SER A 100 -11.00 9.42 8.27
N ALA A 101 -9.80 8.91 8.54
CA ALA A 101 -9.44 8.14 9.72
C ALA A 101 -8.18 8.75 10.32
N ASP A 102 -8.33 9.90 11.00
CA ASP A 102 -7.21 10.70 11.55
C ASP A 102 -6.32 9.90 12.51
N ASP A 103 -6.91 8.99 13.28
CA ASP A 103 -6.19 8.13 14.23
C ASP A 103 -5.59 6.88 13.56
N SER A 104 -5.69 6.74 12.24
CA SER A 104 -5.14 5.57 11.54
C SER A 104 -3.61 5.53 11.66
N PRO A 105 -3.02 4.37 12.05
CA PRO A 105 -1.57 4.21 12.07
C PRO A 105 -0.93 4.46 10.70
N LEU A 106 -1.67 4.26 9.60
CA LEU A 106 -1.23 4.52 8.23
C LEU A 106 -0.94 6.00 7.97
N LEU A 107 -1.62 6.90 8.66
CA LEU A 107 -1.49 8.36 8.47
C LEU A 107 -0.61 9.04 9.53
N ARG A 108 0.02 8.28 10.42
CA ARG A 108 0.90 8.85 11.45
C ARG A 108 2.08 9.58 10.79
N HIS A 109 2.23 10.87 11.11
CA HIS A 109 3.26 11.77 10.55
C HIS A 109 3.17 11.97 9.02
N VAL A 110 2.05 11.62 8.40
CA VAL A 110 1.76 11.87 6.99
C VAL A 110 1.15 13.26 6.85
N SER A 111 1.85 14.16 6.17
CA SER A 111 1.35 15.52 5.88
C SER A 111 0.67 15.53 4.51
N LEU A 112 -0.65 15.74 4.49
CA LEU A 112 -1.46 15.71 3.27
C LEU A 112 -1.57 17.08 2.59
N GLU A 113 -1.39 18.17 3.35
CA GLU A 113 -1.71 19.54 2.92
C GLU A 113 -0.87 20.04 1.73
N GLN A 114 0.31 19.47 1.52
CA GLN A 114 1.25 19.91 0.49
C GLN A 114 1.31 18.97 -0.72
N ILE A 115 0.44 17.96 -0.78
CA ILE A 115 0.42 17.00 -1.88
C ILE A 115 -0.42 17.56 -3.01
N ILE A 116 0.18 17.63 -4.20
CA ILE A 116 -0.53 18.00 -5.44
C ILE A 116 -0.93 16.72 -6.15
N VAL A 117 -2.21 16.38 -6.09
CA VAL A 117 -2.79 15.26 -6.83
C VAL A 117 -3.44 15.78 -8.10
N ARG A 118 -2.77 15.58 -9.22
CA ARG A 118 -3.30 16.01 -10.51
C ARG A 118 -4.38 15.08 -11.03
N GLN A 119 -4.31 13.81 -10.69
CA GLN A 119 -5.29 12.82 -11.11
C GLN A 119 -5.46 11.69 -10.10
N ALA A 120 -6.71 11.29 -9.86
CA ALA A 120 -7.09 10.03 -9.21
C ALA A 120 -8.41 9.52 -9.76
N ARG A 121 -8.74 8.27 -9.44
CA ARG A 121 -10.08 7.70 -9.68
C ARG A 121 -10.90 7.78 -8.40
N ALA A 122 -12.18 8.09 -8.53
CA ALA A 122 -13.11 7.91 -7.42
C ALA A 122 -13.11 6.44 -6.99
N LEU A 123 -12.93 6.18 -5.70
CA LEU A 123 -12.92 4.83 -5.14
C LEU A 123 -14.26 4.58 -4.45
N GLY A 124 -15.00 3.58 -4.90
CA GLY A 124 -16.24 3.11 -4.26
C GLY A 124 -15.96 1.87 -3.39
N PRO A 125 -15.53 2.03 -2.13
CA PRO A 125 -15.17 0.89 -1.28
C PRO A 125 -16.42 0.10 -0.87
N ARG A 126 -16.34 -1.23 -0.96
CA ARG A 126 -17.37 -2.16 -0.52
C ARG A 126 -16.97 -2.73 0.83
N GLY A 127 -17.59 -2.23 1.91
CA GLY A 127 -17.36 -2.72 3.28
C GLY A 127 -15.97 -2.44 3.85
N GLY A 128 -15.25 -1.47 3.34
CA GLY A 128 -13.94 -1.06 3.86
C GLY A 128 -14.02 0.19 4.73
N LEU A 129 -12.93 0.49 5.43
CA LEU A 129 -12.74 1.75 6.13
C LEU A 129 -12.04 2.76 5.20
N VAL A 130 -12.71 3.89 4.94
CA VAL A 130 -12.13 4.97 4.11
C VAL A 130 -10.98 5.64 4.87
N LEU A 131 -9.82 5.70 4.24
CA LEU A 131 -8.61 6.30 4.79
C LEU A 131 -8.44 7.76 4.36
N LEU A 132 -8.58 8.01 3.06
CA LEU A 132 -8.42 9.34 2.46
C LEU A 132 -9.61 9.67 1.56
N ARG A 133 -9.95 10.97 1.53
CA ARG A 133 -10.96 11.56 0.66
C ARG A 133 -10.40 12.78 -0.07
N SER A 134 -11.02 13.09 -1.20
CA SER A 134 -11.01 14.44 -1.77
C SER A 134 -12.44 14.95 -1.74
N LEU A 135 -12.70 16.00 -0.97
CA LEU A 135 -14.05 16.39 -0.59
C LEU A 135 -14.80 15.17 0.02
N GLU A 136 -15.95 14.81 -0.53
CA GLU A 136 -16.74 13.66 -0.08
C GLU A 136 -16.35 12.33 -0.78
N THR A 137 -15.46 12.37 -1.78
CA THR A 137 -15.13 11.22 -2.60
C THR A 137 -13.93 10.44 -2.03
N PRO A 138 -14.08 9.15 -1.70
CA PRO A 138 -12.97 8.33 -1.26
C PRO A 138 -11.91 8.16 -2.36
N VAL A 139 -10.63 8.15 -1.95
CA VAL A 139 -9.48 7.88 -2.83
C VAL A 139 -8.50 6.87 -2.23
N ALA A 140 -8.70 6.51 -0.96
CA ALA A 140 -7.99 5.39 -0.34
C ALA A 140 -8.90 4.73 0.70
N ALA A 141 -8.81 3.41 0.77
CA ALA A 141 -9.55 2.60 1.74
C ALA A 141 -8.78 1.34 2.13
N MET A 142 -9.11 0.79 3.29
CA MET A 142 -8.49 -0.41 3.84
C MET A 142 -9.53 -1.43 4.30
N TRP A 143 -9.14 -2.70 4.24
CA TRP A 143 -9.99 -3.84 4.61
C TRP A 143 -9.19 -4.85 5.43
N TRP A 144 -9.90 -5.57 6.28
CA TRP A 144 -9.43 -6.81 6.92
C TRP A 144 -10.25 -7.96 6.36
N ARG A 145 -9.58 -8.95 5.81
CA ARG A 145 -10.22 -10.04 5.13
C ARG A 145 -9.51 -11.37 5.43
N GLU A 146 -10.22 -12.33 6.03
CA GLU A 146 -9.74 -13.72 6.21
C GLU A 146 -8.33 -13.83 6.77
N GLY A 147 -7.96 -12.91 7.69
CA GLY A 147 -6.64 -12.92 8.33
C GLY A 147 -5.55 -12.14 7.61
N HIS A 148 -5.87 -11.45 6.51
CA HIS A 148 -4.96 -10.56 5.81
C HIS A 148 -5.55 -9.16 5.60
N LYS A 149 -4.71 -8.22 5.29
CA LYS A 149 -5.03 -6.80 5.17
C LYS A 149 -4.90 -6.35 3.73
N VAL A 150 -5.83 -5.52 3.29
CA VAL A 150 -5.84 -4.92 1.95
C VAL A 150 -5.90 -3.41 2.08
N LEU A 151 -5.06 -2.72 1.33
CA LEU A 151 -5.04 -1.26 1.23
C LEU A 151 -5.08 -0.86 -0.25
N ALA A 152 -6.02 -0.02 -0.64
CA ALA A 152 -6.11 0.53 -1.99
C ALA A 152 -6.01 2.06 -1.96
N VAL A 153 -5.18 2.61 -2.86
CA VAL A 153 -4.95 4.04 -3.06
C VAL A 153 -5.12 4.33 -4.54
N SER A 154 -6.20 5.01 -4.92
CA SER A 154 -6.56 5.28 -6.32
C SER A 154 -5.93 6.56 -6.89
N ILE A 155 -4.98 7.17 -6.16
CA ILE A 155 -4.18 8.30 -6.63
C ILE A 155 -3.24 7.83 -7.73
N ASP A 156 -3.23 8.52 -8.87
CA ASP A 156 -2.25 8.29 -9.92
C ASP A 156 -0.87 8.79 -9.48
N LEU A 157 0.03 7.85 -9.18
CA LEU A 157 1.37 8.17 -8.69
C LEU A 157 2.22 8.88 -9.73
N GLU A 158 2.01 8.62 -11.01
CA GLU A 158 2.74 9.26 -12.10
C GLU A 158 2.27 10.70 -12.35
N ARG A 159 1.00 10.98 -12.00
CA ARG A 159 0.34 12.28 -12.14
C ARG A 159 0.10 12.94 -10.78
N SER A 160 0.97 12.70 -9.82
CA SER A 160 0.99 13.40 -8.54
C SER A 160 2.42 13.65 -8.10
N ASP A 161 2.63 14.61 -7.22
CA ASP A 161 3.95 14.83 -6.63
C ASP A 161 4.17 13.98 -5.36
N LEU A 162 3.20 13.16 -5.00
CA LEU A 162 3.26 12.28 -3.82
C LEU A 162 4.54 11.43 -3.76
N PRO A 163 4.99 10.74 -4.84
CA PRO A 163 6.22 9.96 -4.81
C PRO A 163 7.50 10.78 -4.56
N LEU A 164 7.45 12.10 -4.82
CA LEU A 164 8.56 13.04 -4.66
C LEU A 164 8.58 13.72 -3.29
N ARG A 165 7.56 13.50 -2.47
CA ARG A 165 7.42 14.09 -1.14
C ARG A 165 7.92 13.14 -0.06
N THR A 166 8.47 13.69 1.01
CA THR A 166 8.86 12.92 2.22
C THR A 166 7.69 12.17 2.85
N THR A 167 6.48 12.61 2.60
CA THR A 167 5.22 11.96 3.00
C THR A 167 5.10 10.53 2.44
N PHE A 168 5.57 10.27 1.22
CA PHE A 168 5.42 8.95 0.60
C PHE A 168 6.25 7.86 1.28
N PRO A 169 7.55 8.03 1.54
CA PRO A 169 8.32 7.08 2.35
C PRO A 169 7.74 6.85 3.75
N ILE A 170 7.20 7.89 4.40
CA ILE A 170 6.55 7.77 5.71
C ILE A 170 5.29 6.91 5.60
N PHE A 171 4.45 7.16 4.60
CA PHE A 171 3.25 6.36 4.34
C PHE A 171 3.60 4.89 4.06
N VAL A 172 4.63 4.63 3.23
CA VAL A 172 5.10 3.27 2.94
C VAL A 172 5.62 2.58 4.19
N ALA A 173 6.40 3.26 5.03
CA ALA A 173 6.88 2.71 6.29
C ALA A 173 5.72 2.37 7.25
N ASN A 174 4.70 3.24 7.31
CA ASN A 174 3.49 2.98 8.10
C ASN A 174 2.70 1.80 7.55
N ALA A 175 2.56 1.69 6.22
CA ALA A 175 1.86 0.57 5.57
C ALA A 175 2.57 -0.77 5.85
N ILE A 176 3.90 -0.82 5.74
CA ILE A 176 4.69 -2.01 6.08
C ILE A 176 4.44 -2.41 7.53
N ARG A 177 4.57 -1.48 8.47
CA ARG A 177 4.34 -1.75 9.89
C ARG A 177 2.92 -2.23 10.16
N TRP A 178 1.93 -1.61 9.51
CA TRP A 178 0.53 -2.01 9.63
C TRP A 178 0.28 -3.43 9.10
N PHE A 179 0.99 -3.86 8.05
CA PHE A 179 0.91 -5.24 7.55
C PHE A 179 1.55 -6.25 8.50
N GLU A 180 2.56 -5.87 9.27
CA GLU A 180 3.26 -6.74 10.23
C GLU A 180 2.49 -6.94 11.55
N GLU A 181 1.58 -6.05 11.92
CA GLU A 181 0.72 -6.13 13.12
C GLU A 181 -0.35 -7.22 12.96
#